data_49dbbff167979db8a906b23a3e41798d
#
_entry.id   49dbbff167979db8a906b23a3e41798d
#
_cell.length_a   1.000
_cell.length_b   1.000
_cell.length_c   1.000
_cell.angle_alpha   90.00
_cell.angle_beta   90.00
_cell.angle_gamma   90.00
#
_symmetry.space_group_name_H-M   'P 1'
#
loop_
_entity.id
_entity.type
_entity.pdbx_description
1 polymer ?
#
loop_
_entity_poly.entity_id
_entity_poly.type
_entity_poly.pdbx_seq_one_letter_code
_entity_poly.pdbx_strand_id
1 'polypeptide(L)'
;MKVVWNVPNVLTLLRILAAPLLAYFLMRGHYDYALYTFALAAATDALDGYIARHFHQSTEFGAALDPLADKLITLTCMLILTFQGLVPLWLTLAMVVRDSVIVAGAFAYHHLFGEIDIHPTWLGKLHTVVAFALFLLVMAQAAHLIEVSRWLVPAFLLVLGTCLVSLAQYVVLWARKAARQAP
;
A
#
# COMPACT_ATOMS: atom_id res chain seq x y z
N MET A 1 19.89 15.69 -7.92
CA MET A 1 19.43 14.35 -8.35
C MET A 1 19.39 14.31 -9.88
N LYS A 2 20.17 13.43 -10.52
CA LYS A 2 20.07 13.22 -11.98
C LYS A 2 18.94 12.22 -12.25
N VAL A 3 17.97 12.60 -13.05
CA VAL A 3 16.92 11.67 -13.53
C VAL A 3 17.60 10.72 -14.51
N VAL A 4 17.77 9.47 -14.10
CA VAL A 4 18.31 8.41 -14.97
C VAL A 4 17.12 7.62 -15.49
N TRP A 5 16.95 7.62 -16.82
CA TRP A 5 15.92 6.82 -17.48
C TRP A 5 16.36 5.35 -17.48
N ASN A 6 15.91 4.57 -16.51
CA ASN A 6 16.09 3.12 -16.45
C ASN A 6 14.72 2.43 -16.34
N VAL A 7 14.70 1.13 -16.56
CA VAL A 7 13.45 0.34 -16.57
C VAL A 7 12.66 0.50 -15.27
N PRO A 8 13.24 0.40 -14.06
CA PRO A 8 12.51 0.62 -12.82
C PRO A 8 11.82 2.00 -12.76
N ASN A 9 12.54 3.09 -13.07
CA ASN A 9 11.97 4.44 -13.00
C ASN A 9 10.80 4.65 -13.97
N VAL A 10 10.86 4.02 -15.15
CA VAL A 10 9.75 4.05 -16.12
C VAL A 10 8.54 3.32 -15.55
N LEU A 11 8.72 2.15 -14.93
CA LEU A 11 7.63 1.38 -14.33
C LEU A 11 7.00 2.13 -13.15
N THR A 12 7.80 2.79 -12.31
CA THR A 12 7.29 3.67 -11.24
C THR A 12 6.44 4.82 -11.81
N LEU A 13 6.91 5.48 -12.88
CA LEU A 13 6.16 6.55 -13.54
C LEU A 13 4.83 6.05 -14.13
N LEU A 14 4.85 4.89 -14.79
CA LEU A 14 3.63 4.25 -15.30
C LEU A 14 2.63 3.96 -14.17
N ARG A 15 3.11 3.54 -12.99
CA ARG A 15 2.28 3.31 -11.82
C ARG A 15 1.66 4.62 -11.28
N ILE A 16 2.41 5.73 -11.28
CA ILE A 16 1.86 7.05 -10.94
C ILE A 16 0.75 7.45 -11.92
N LEU A 17 0.94 7.21 -13.22
CA LEU A 17 -0.07 7.48 -14.24
C LEU A 17 -1.26 6.49 -14.17
N ALA A 18 -1.05 5.29 -13.67
CA ALA A 18 -2.13 4.31 -13.46
C ALA A 18 -3.10 4.75 -12.36
N ALA A 19 -2.68 5.55 -11.37
CA ALA A 19 -3.56 6.00 -10.29
C ALA A 19 -4.74 6.86 -10.79
N PRO A 20 -4.55 7.93 -11.59
CA PRO A 20 -5.68 8.69 -12.15
C PRO A 20 -6.52 7.85 -13.14
N LEU A 21 -5.91 6.91 -13.87
CA LEU A 21 -6.64 6.00 -14.74
C LEU A 21 -7.52 5.04 -13.93
N LEU A 22 -7.00 4.47 -12.83
CA LEU A 22 -7.77 3.68 -11.88
C LEU A 22 -8.93 4.47 -11.30
N ALA A 23 -8.67 5.72 -10.87
CA ALA A 23 -9.71 6.62 -10.36
C ALA A 23 -10.83 6.82 -11.38
N TYR A 24 -10.47 7.08 -12.63
CA TYR A 24 -11.43 7.27 -13.71
C TYR A 24 -12.32 6.02 -13.90
N PHE A 25 -11.75 4.83 -14.00
CA PHE A 25 -12.51 3.60 -14.17
C PHE A 25 -13.42 3.30 -12.97
N LEU A 26 -12.91 3.44 -11.75
CA LEU A 26 -13.71 3.26 -10.53
C LEU A 26 -14.87 4.24 -10.47
N MET A 27 -14.64 5.54 -10.73
CA MET A 27 -15.69 6.57 -10.69
C MET A 27 -16.76 6.37 -11.77
N ARG A 28 -16.39 5.73 -12.90
CA ARG A 28 -17.33 5.39 -13.98
C ARG A 28 -18.04 4.05 -13.77
N GLY A 29 -17.71 3.29 -12.72
CA GLY A 29 -18.26 1.95 -12.47
C GLY A 29 -17.71 0.86 -13.41
N HIS A 30 -16.62 1.13 -14.11
CA HIS A 30 -15.92 0.15 -14.94
C HIS A 30 -14.95 -0.68 -14.09
N TYR A 31 -15.52 -1.53 -13.22
CA TYR A 31 -14.74 -2.29 -12.24
C TYR A 31 -13.81 -3.34 -12.85
N ASP A 32 -14.14 -3.87 -14.01
CA ASP A 32 -13.30 -4.78 -14.80
C ASP A 32 -11.99 -4.09 -15.24
N TYR A 33 -12.09 -2.92 -15.86
CA TYR A 33 -10.91 -2.13 -16.25
C TYR A 33 -10.12 -1.63 -15.03
N ALA A 34 -10.81 -1.26 -13.95
CA ALA A 34 -10.17 -0.89 -12.69
C ALA A 34 -9.37 -2.06 -12.10
N LEU A 35 -9.95 -3.27 -12.09
CA LEU A 35 -9.31 -4.49 -11.63
C LEU A 35 -8.02 -4.78 -12.41
N TYR A 36 -8.08 -4.73 -13.76
CA TYR A 36 -6.90 -4.96 -14.59
C TYR A 36 -5.83 -3.88 -14.38
N THR A 37 -6.23 -2.61 -14.29
CA THR A 37 -5.30 -1.49 -14.03
C THR A 37 -4.59 -1.68 -12.71
N PHE A 38 -5.32 -2.02 -11.65
CA PHE A 38 -4.77 -2.23 -10.31
C PHE A 38 -3.88 -3.47 -10.25
N ALA A 39 -4.29 -4.59 -10.86
CA ALA A 39 -3.49 -5.82 -10.93
C ALA A 39 -2.20 -5.62 -11.73
N LEU A 40 -2.24 -4.91 -12.86
CA LEU A 40 -1.06 -4.59 -13.67
C LEU A 40 -0.11 -3.68 -12.91
N ALA A 41 -0.61 -2.68 -12.18
CA ALA A 41 0.22 -1.82 -11.36
C ALA A 41 0.96 -2.61 -10.27
N ALA A 42 0.31 -3.59 -9.63
CA ALA A 42 0.96 -4.48 -8.68
C ALA A 42 2.00 -5.40 -9.32
N ALA A 43 1.68 -5.96 -10.49
CA ALA A 43 2.63 -6.81 -11.22
C ALA A 43 3.88 -6.03 -11.64
N THR A 44 3.71 -4.79 -12.09
CA THR A 44 4.84 -3.91 -12.46
C THR A 44 5.69 -3.55 -11.25
N ASP A 45 5.10 -3.32 -10.06
CA ASP A 45 5.83 -3.11 -8.81
C ASP A 45 6.69 -4.31 -8.41
N ALA A 46 6.12 -5.51 -8.48
CA ALA A 46 6.87 -6.73 -8.20
C ALA A 46 8.03 -6.93 -9.19
N LEU A 47 7.82 -6.56 -10.47
CA LEU A 47 8.82 -6.67 -11.53
C LEU A 47 9.94 -5.63 -11.38
N ASP A 48 9.62 -4.35 -11.11
CA ASP A 48 10.65 -3.31 -10.96
C ASP A 48 11.51 -3.56 -9.72
N GLY A 49 10.91 -3.98 -8.60
CA GLY A 49 11.63 -4.39 -7.41
C GLY A 49 12.55 -5.59 -7.65
N TYR A 50 12.14 -6.55 -8.50
CA TYR A 50 12.99 -7.68 -8.90
C TYR A 50 14.14 -7.21 -9.79
N ILE A 51 13.84 -6.42 -10.83
CA ILE A 51 14.84 -5.91 -11.78
C ILE A 51 15.85 -5.01 -11.08
N ALA A 52 15.40 -4.09 -10.23
CA ALA A 52 16.28 -3.17 -9.50
C ALA A 52 17.29 -3.92 -8.64
N ARG A 53 16.87 -4.99 -7.95
CA ARG A 53 17.76 -5.82 -7.12
C ARG A 53 18.68 -6.71 -7.94
N HIS A 54 18.17 -7.32 -9.00
CA HIS A 54 18.95 -8.32 -9.76
C HIS A 54 19.97 -7.67 -10.70
N PHE A 55 19.64 -6.51 -11.28
CA PHE A 55 20.47 -5.80 -12.24
C PHE A 55 21.19 -4.57 -11.67
N HIS A 56 21.13 -4.36 -10.34
CA HIS A 56 21.77 -3.21 -9.65
C HIS A 56 21.41 -1.85 -10.28
N GLN A 57 20.19 -1.70 -10.76
CA GLN A 57 19.67 -0.49 -11.41
C GLN A 57 18.88 0.43 -10.47
N SER A 58 19.08 0.32 -9.17
CA SER A 58 18.45 1.22 -8.20
C SER A 58 19.00 2.64 -8.35
N THR A 59 18.11 3.63 -8.39
CA THR A 59 18.48 5.06 -8.37
C THR A 59 17.88 5.71 -7.13
N GLU A 60 18.55 6.75 -6.61
CA GLU A 60 18.01 7.52 -5.47
C GLU A 60 16.64 8.11 -5.79
N PHE A 61 16.44 8.54 -7.04
CA PHE A 61 15.17 9.09 -7.50
C PHE A 61 14.05 8.04 -7.52
N GLY A 62 14.30 6.84 -8.09
CA GLY A 62 13.34 5.73 -8.09
C GLY A 62 12.99 5.29 -6.68
N ALA A 63 13.99 5.06 -5.84
CA ALA A 63 13.80 4.64 -4.45
C ALA A 63 12.95 5.63 -3.61
N ALA A 64 12.97 6.92 -3.96
CA ALA A 64 12.11 7.93 -3.31
C ALA A 64 10.68 7.95 -3.90
N LEU A 65 10.53 7.69 -5.21
CA LEU A 65 9.23 7.71 -5.88
C LEU A 65 8.42 6.42 -5.70
N ASP A 66 9.06 5.26 -5.56
CA ASP A 66 8.38 3.97 -5.42
C ASP A 66 7.37 3.96 -4.25
N PRO A 67 7.73 4.35 -3.00
CA PRO A 67 6.78 4.38 -1.91
C PRO A 67 5.63 5.36 -2.14
N LEU A 68 5.88 6.45 -2.88
CA LEU A 68 4.86 7.43 -3.21
C LEU A 68 3.86 6.88 -4.24
N ALA A 69 4.36 6.21 -5.29
CA ALA A 69 3.54 5.59 -6.33
C ALA A 69 2.61 4.51 -5.75
N ASP A 70 3.17 3.63 -4.91
CA ASP A 70 2.41 2.57 -4.23
C ASP A 70 1.33 3.13 -3.32
N LYS A 71 1.68 4.15 -2.54
CA LYS A 71 0.73 4.80 -1.65
C LYS A 71 -0.38 5.49 -2.43
N LEU A 72 -0.03 6.15 -3.54
CA LEU A 72 -0.99 6.88 -4.38
C LEU A 72 -2.05 5.91 -4.94
N ILE A 73 -1.64 4.80 -5.55
CA ILE A 73 -2.57 3.86 -6.18
C ILE A 73 -3.44 3.15 -5.15
N THR A 74 -2.86 2.75 -4.01
CA THR A 74 -3.58 2.07 -2.93
C THR A 74 -4.60 3.00 -2.26
N LEU A 75 -4.21 4.25 -1.96
CA LEU A 75 -5.12 5.26 -1.41
C LEU A 75 -6.25 5.60 -2.37
N THR A 76 -5.95 5.79 -3.65
CA THR A 76 -6.95 6.04 -4.69
C THR A 76 -7.99 4.93 -4.72
N CYS A 77 -7.55 3.67 -4.79
CA CYS A 77 -8.43 2.51 -4.79
C CYS A 77 -9.30 2.47 -3.51
N MET A 78 -8.67 2.53 -2.35
CA MET A 78 -9.33 2.45 -1.05
C MET A 78 -10.38 3.55 -0.88
N LEU A 79 -10.04 4.81 -1.15
CA LEU A 79 -10.93 5.95 -0.94
C LEU A 79 -12.14 5.89 -1.87
N ILE A 80 -11.95 5.58 -3.16
CA ILE A 80 -13.06 5.53 -4.12
C ILE A 80 -13.99 4.34 -3.83
N LEU A 81 -13.45 3.15 -3.55
CA LEU A 81 -14.28 2.00 -3.17
C LEU A 81 -15.06 2.25 -1.89
N THR A 82 -14.48 2.98 -0.93
CA THR A 82 -15.18 3.38 0.30
C THR A 82 -16.27 4.39 0.00
N PHE A 83 -15.99 5.39 -0.82
CA PHE A 83 -16.99 6.40 -1.23
C PHE A 83 -18.17 5.77 -1.96
N GLN A 84 -17.93 4.72 -2.72
CA GLN A 84 -18.98 3.93 -3.40
C GLN A 84 -19.71 2.94 -2.48
N GLY A 85 -19.33 2.84 -1.20
CA GLY A 85 -19.93 1.90 -0.24
C GLY A 85 -19.53 0.44 -0.42
N LEU A 86 -18.55 0.15 -1.29
CA LEU A 86 -18.04 -1.21 -1.54
C LEU A 86 -17.04 -1.67 -0.46
N VAL A 87 -16.37 -0.73 0.18
CA VAL A 87 -15.50 -0.96 1.35
C VAL A 87 -16.06 -0.19 2.54
N PRO A 88 -16.20 -0.80 3.73
CA PRO A 88 -16.73 -0.13 4.90
C PRO A 88 -15.83 1.01 5.38
N LEU A 89 -16.42 2.17 5.72
CA LEU A 89 -15.68 3.33 6.20
C LEU A 89 -14.81 3.05 7.43
N TRP A 90 -15.29 2.21 8.36
CA TRP A 90 -14.53 1.85 9.56
C TRP A 90 -13.22 1.13 9.22
N LEU A 91 -13.20 0.29 8.15
CA LEU A 91 -11.99 -0.39 7.71
C LEU A 91 -10.99 0.61 7.11
N THR A 92 -11.47 1.50 6.26
CA THR A 92 -10.67 2.59 5.67
C THR A 92 -10.05 3.46 6.74
N LEU A 93 -10.84 3.88 7.74
CA LEU A 93 -10.33 4.66 8.86
C LEU A 93 -9.25 3.90 9.65
N ALA A 94 -9.45 2.61 9.93
CA ALA A 94 -8.46 1.79 10.60
C ALA A 94 -7.14 1.71 9.83
N MET A 95 -7.20 1.53 8.51
CA MET A 95 -6.01 1.50 7.65
C MET A 95 -5.29 2.85 7.59
N VAL A 96 -6.04 3.96 7.46
CA VAL A 96 -5.47 5.32 7.44
C VAL A 96 -4.82 5.65 8.78
N VAL A 97 -5.48 5.35 9.90
CA VAL A 97 -4.92 5.57 11.24
C VAL A 97 -3.64 4.75 11.42
N ARG A 98 -3.65 3.48 11.06
CA ARG A 98 -2.47 2.61 11.13
C ARG A 98 -1.31 3.21 10.35
N ASP A 99 -1.53 3.59 9.10
CA ASP A 99 -0.51 4.14 8.24
C ASP A 99 0.02 5.48 8.75
N SER A 100 -0.88 6.34 9.26
CA SER A 100 -0.52 7.63 9.84
C SER A 100 0.33 7.46 11.12
N VAL A 101 -0.03 6.52 11.98
CA VAL A 101 0.73 6.22 13.21
C VAL A 101 2.13 5.70 12.86
N ILE A 102 2.25 4.84 11.86
CA ILE A 102 3.56 4.32 11.44
C ILE A 102 4.44 5.45 10.89
N VAL A 103 3.91 6.30 10.03
CA VAL A 103 4.65 7.43 9.45
C VAL A 103 5.01 8.46 10.52
N ALA A 104 4.05 8.86 11.36
CA ALA A 104 4.27 9.83 12.42
C ALA A 104 5.29 9.33 13.43
N GLY A 105 5.18 8.06 13.83
CA GLY A 105 6.13 7.48 14.74
C GLY A 105 7.53 7.35 14.09
N ALA A 106 7.66 7.06 12.74
CA ALA A 106 8.94 7.07 12.02
C ALA A 106 9.57 8.46 12.10
N PHE A 107 8.77 9.47 11.80
CA PHE A 107 9.22 10.86 11.81
C PHE A 107 9.64 11.32 13.23
N ALA A 108 8.82 11.04 14.25
CA ALA A 108 9.13 11.37 15.63
C ALA A 108 10.42 10.72 16.12
N TYR A 109 10.62 9.44 15.79
CA TYR A 109 11.84 8.73 16.17
C TYR A 109 13.07 9.34 15.46
N HIS A 110 12.98 9.64 14.17
CA HIS A 110 14.06 10.29 13.43
C HIS A 110 14.46 11.64 14.04
N HIS A 111 13.46 12.42 14.42
CA HIS A 111 13.73 13.75 15.00
C HIS A 111 14.36 13.68 16.39
N LEU A 112 14.00 12.68 17.19
CA LEU A 112 14.47 12.54 18.57
C LEU A 112 15.82 11.81 18.68
N PHE A 113 16.09 10.84 17.83
CA PHE A 113 17.22 9.91 18.00
C PHE A 113 18.16 9.81 16.78
N GLY A 114 17.89 10.53 15.68
CA GLY A 114 18.73 10.56 14.48
C GLY A 114 18.45 9.43 13.49
N GLU A 115 19.49 8.87 12.86
CA GLU A 115 19.31 7.89 11.77
C GLU A 115 18.49 6.68 12.18
N ILE A 116 17.52 6.33 11.32
CA ILE A 116 16.58 5.23 11.56
C ILE A 116 16.90 4.07 10.65
N ASP A 117 17.29 2.97 11.25
CA ASP A 117 17.25 1.66 10.60
C ASP A 117 15.86 1.02 10.83
N ILE A 118 14.85 1.47 10.03
CA ILE A 118 13.50 0.89 10.08
C ILE A 118 13.37 -0.10 8.92
N HIS A 119 13.54 -1.37 9.23
CA HIS A 119 13.14 -2.42 8.31
C HIS A 119 11.63 -2.68 8.38
N PRO A 120 10.96 -2.79 7.23
CA PRO A 120 9.54 -3.16 7.19
C PRO A 120 9.31 -4.47 7.92
N THR A 121 8.35 -4.50 8.86
CA THR A 121 8.05 -5.71 9.62
C THR A 121 7.36 -6.75 8.73
N TRP A 122 7.51 -8.03 9.06
CA TRP A 122 6.85 -9.10 8.32
C TRP A 122 5.32 -8.98 8.35
N LEU A 123 4.76 -8.61 9.51
CA LEU A 123 3.32 -8.36 9.65
C LEU A 123 2.85 -7.13 8.86
N GLY A 124 3.69 -6.10 8.72
CA GLY A 124 3.40 -4.97 7.85
C GLY A 124 3.31 -5.37 6.38
N LYS A 125 4.24 -6.22 5.91
CA LYS A 125 4.20 -6.77 4.55
C LYS A 125 2.98 -7.66 4.34
N LEU A 126 2.68 -8.54 5.28
CA LEU A 126 1.49 -9.40 5.23
C LEU A 126 0.21 -8.57 5.13
N HIS A 127 0.06 -7.53 5.96
CA HIS A 127 -1.10 -6.62 5.90
C HIS A 127 -1.25 -6.00 4.51
N THR A 128 -0.17 -5.51 3.91
CA THR A 128 -0.20 -4.92 2.55
C THR A 128 -0.70 -5.93 1.52
N VAL A 129 -0.20 -7.17 1.54
CA VAL A 129 -0.63 -8.22 0.62
C VAL A 129 -2.11 -8.57 0.82
N VAL A 130 -2.56 -8.71 2.07
CA VAL A 130 -3.96 -9.05 2.39
C VAL A 130 -4.90 -7.92 2.01
N ALA A 131 -4.53 -6.66 2.25
CA ALA A 131 -5.31 -5.49 1.84
C ALA A 131 -5.40 -5.38 0.31
N PHE A 132 -4.29 -5.65 -0.39
CA PHE A 132 -4.25 -5.66 -1.84
C PHE A 132 -5.17 -6.74 -2.42
N ALA A 133 -5.11 -7.95 -1.88
CA ALA A 133 -6.00 -9.06 -2.26
C ALA A 133 -7.48 -8.72 -2.01
N LEU A 134 -7.79 -8.02 -0.92
CA LEU A 134 -9.14 -7.53 -0.64
C LEU A 134 -9.64 -6.57 -1.74
N PHE A 135 -8.84 -5.60 -2.16
CA PHE A 135 -9.25 -4.65 -3.19
C PHE A 135 -9.51 -5.34 -4.53
N LEU A 136 -8.65 -6.31 -4.92
CA LEU A 136 -8.90 -7.14 -6.09
C LEU A 136 -10.21 -7.93 -5.97
N LEU A 137 -10.47 -8.53 -4.80
CA LEU A 137 -11.68 -9.30 -4.54
C LEU A 137 -12.94 -8.42 -4.64
N VAL A 138 -12.92 -7.22 -4.04
CA VAL A 138 -14.03 -6.26 -4.08
C VAL A 138 -14.31 -5.80 -5.51
N MET A 139 -13.26 -5.45 -6.28
CA MET A 139 -13.43 -5.05 -7.68
C MET A 139 -13.93 -6.20 -8.57
N ALA A 140 -13.42 -7.43 -8.37
CA ALA A 140 -13.88 -8.60 -9.12
C ALA A 140 -15.35 -8.93 -8.85
N GLN A 141 -15.80 -8.80 -7.58
CA GLN A 141 -17.21 -8.93 -7.21
C GLN A 141 -18.06 -7.80 -7.84
N ALA A 142 -17.59 -6.55 -7.79
CA ALA A 142 -18.31 -5.40 -8.36
C ALA A 142 -18.37 -5.47 -9.89
N ALA A 143 -17.38 -6.07 -10.53
CA ALA A 143 -17.36 -6.37 -11.97
C ALA A 143 -18.22 -7.60 -12.36
N HIS A 144 -18.88 -8.24 -11.40
CA HIS A 144 -19.66 -9.49 -11.60
C HIS A 144 -18.84 -10.66 -12.20
N LEU A 145 -17.52 -10.65 -12.04
CA LEU A 145 -16.65 -11.73 -12.50
C LEU A 145 -16.69 -12.95 -11.58
N ILE A 146 -16.95 -12.71 -10.29
CA ILE A 146 -17.05 -13.74 -9.25
C ILE A 146 -18.20 -13.41 -8.29
N GLU A 147 -18.77 -14.43 -7.65
CA GLU A 147 -19.80 -14.25 -6.63
C GLU A 147 -19.23 -14.62 -5.26
N VAL A 148 -18.80 -13.61 -4.49
CA VAL A 148 -18.14 -13.78 -3.20
C VAL A 148 -18.77 -12.94 -2.08
N SER A 149 -20.00 -12.45 -2.27
CA SER A 149 -20.68 -11.55 -1.32
C SER A 149 -20.62 -12.04 0.12
N ARG A 150 -20.84 -13.35 0.34
CA ARG A 150 -20.77 -13.98 1.68
C ARG A 150 -19.38 -13.94 2.31
N TRP A 151 -18.32 -13.80 1.51
CA TRP A 151 -16.94 -13.79 1.97
C TRP A 151 -16.38 -12.39 2.18
N LEU A 152 -17.09 -11.34 1.75
CA LEU A 152 -16.60 -9.97 1.90
C LEU A 152 -16.46 -9.55 3.36
N VAL A 153 -17.45 -9.87 4.21
CA VAL A 153 -17.37 -9.53 5.64
C VAL A 153 -16.22 -10.25 6.33
N PRO A 154 -16.04 -11.57 6.20
CA PRO A 154 -14.82 -12.24 6.68
C PRO A 154 -13.52 -11.63 6.15
N ALA A 155 -13.47 -11.25 4.87
CA ALA A 155 -12.29 -10.62 4.27
C ALA A 155 -12.00 -9.24 4.87
N PHE A 156 -13.02 -8.41 5.11
CA PHE A 156 -12.86 -7.13 5.82
C PHE A 156 -12.32 -7.33 7.24
N LEU A 157 -12.83 -8.31 7.97
CA LEU A 157 -12.36 -8.62 9.32
C LEU A 157 -10.93 -9.16 9.32
N LEU A 158 -10.55 -9.94 8.32
CA LEU A 158 -9.17 -10.40 8.15
C LEU A 158 -8.21 -9.22 7.94
N VAL A 159 -8.55 -8.28 7.06
CA VAL A 159 -7.74 -7.08 6.85
C VAL A 159 -7.67 -6.24 8.12
N LEU A 160 -8.79 -6.06 8.84
CA LEU A 160 -8.78 -5.37 10.14
C LEU A 160 -7.86 -6.07 11.14
N GLY A 161 -7.94 -7.39 11.26
CA GLY A 161 -7.08 -8.18 12.16
C GLY A 161 -5.60 -7.97 11.84
N THR A 162 -5.19 -8.09 10.57
CA THR A 162 -3.81 -7.84 10.17
C THR A 162 -3.38 -6.39 10.36
N CYS A 163 -4.29 -5.43 10.17
CA CYS A 163 -4.09 -4.01 10.41
C CYS A 163 -3.75 -3.75 11.89
N LEU A 164 -4.57 -4.24 12.81
CA LEU A 164 -4.41 -4.05 14.25
C LEU A 164 -3.14 -4.74 14.78
N VAL A 165 -2.88 -5.98 14.34
CA VAL A 165 -1.67 -6.71 14.76
C VAL A 165 -0.41 -6.03 14.25
N SER A 166 -0.40 -5.57 13.00
CA SER A 166 0.70 -4.79 12.43
C SER A 166 0.92 -3.49 13.20
N LEU A 167 -0.14 -2.75 13.52
CA LEU A 167 -0.06 -1.52 14.30
C LEU A 167 0.54 -1.77 15.69
N ALA A 168 0.01 -2.77 16.40
CA ALA A 168 0.52 -3.15 17.73
C ALA A 168 2.01 -3.52 17.69
N GLN A 169 2.44 -4.26 16.66
CA GLN A 169 3.85 -4.60 16.48
C GLN A 169 4.72 -3.34 16.32
N TYR A 170 4.32 -2.38 15.51
CA TYR A 170 5.07 -1.13 15.34
C TYR A 170 5.14 -0.33 16.63
N VAL A 171 4.04 -0.16 17.34
CA VAL A 171 4.02 0.56 18.64
C VAL A 171 4.97 -0.10 19.64
N VAL A 172 4.93 -1.43 19.76
CA VAL A 172 5.83 -2.17 20.68
C VAL A 172 7.30 -2.02 20.26
N LEU A 173 7.60 -2.10 18.96
CA LEU A 173 8.97 -1.93 18.46
C LEU A 173 9.51 -0.54 18.78
N TRP A 174 8.71 0.50 18.65
CA TRP A 174 9.12 1.87 18.90
C TRP A 174 9.26 2.13 20.41
N ALA A 175 8.33 1.64 21.21
CA ALA A 175 8.43 1.74 22.67
C ALA A 175 9.71 1.06 23.19
N ARG A 176 10.04 -0.13 22.68
CA ARG A 176 11.27 -0.85 23.04
C ARG A 176 12.54 -0.13 22.59
N LYS A 177 12.55 0.45 21.37
CA LYS A 177 13.70 1.21 20.88
C LYS A 177 13.91 2.48 21.69
N ALA A 178 12.83 3.22 21.97
CA ALA A 178 12.90 4.43 22.81
C ALA A 178 13.40 4.14 24.23
N ALA A 179 12.91 3.06 24.86
CA ALA A 179 13.37 2.64 26.20
C ALA A 179 14.86 2.23 26.27
N ARG A 180 15.46 1.80 25.14
CA ARG A 180 16.88 1.44 25.07
C ARG A 180 17.81 2.65 24.87
N GLN A 181 17.27 3.78 24.43
CA GLN A 181 18.00 5.02 24.14
C GLN A 181 17.72 6.11 25.18
N ALA A 182 16.80 5.87 26.10
CA ALA A 182 16.62 6.73 27.26
C ALA A 182 17.85 6.56 28.19
N PRO A 183 18.45 7.66 28.68
CA PRO A 183 19.65 7.65 29.51
C PRO A 183 19.41 6.96 30.87
#